data_41fdceb6d7c4f292d2fe069184679003
#
_entry.id   41fdceb6d7c4f292d2fe069184679003
#
_cell.length_a   1.000
_cell.length_b   1.000
_cell.length_c   1.000
_cell.angle_alpha   90.00
_cell.angle_beta   90.00
_cell.angle_gamma   90.00
#
_symmetry.space_group_name_H-M   'P 1'
#
loop_
_entity.id
_entity.type
_entity.pdbx_description
1 polymer ?
#
loop_
_entity_poly.entity_id
_entity_poly.type
_entity_poly.pdbx_seq_one_letter_code
_entity_poly.pdbx_strand_id
1 'polypeptide(L)'
;ASFLGAIMINTDLIMIGWMRSADEVGFYSAAQKPVQIFYTIASLFAVSIFPALTKTLKDGLGGGKRILEKAVSMSLLAAIPLSLGGIILGDQIINLVFGSQYSAATASFQILMITILIIFPSVIVSNSILAHEKQKSFIAFSMIGAIGNIIFNFLLIPAFGIAGASASTVITQILANYFIWKKMQSVNPFSVLPNIKKMIFAGIIMAIFTLILKFIGTPLLINIFVSAGIYFLLLKFQKEKLFLSLRGL
;
A
#
# COMPACT_ATOMS: atom_id res chain seq x y z
N ALA A 1 -4.51 18.05 -11.06
CA ALA A 1 -4.31 16.80 -10.29
C ALA A 1 -2.83 16.56 -9.99
N SER A 2 -1.94 16.71 -10.98
CA SER A 2 -0.50 16.41 -10.82
C SER A 2 0.21 17.30 -9.81
N PHE A 3 -0.12 18.59 -9.73
CA PHE A 3 0.51 19.54 -8.80
C PHE A 3 0.13 19.26 -7.34
N LEU A 4 -1.16 19.01 -7.06
CA LEU A 4 -1.62 18.63 -5.73
C LEU A 4 -1.03 17.30 -5.28
N GLY A 5 -0.92 16.34 -6.20
CA GLY A 5 -0.26 15.06 -5.92
C GLY A 5 1.22 15.20 -5.57
N ALA A 6 1.95 16.07 -6.27
CA ALA A 6 3.36 16.35 -5.98
C ALA A 6 3.55 17.03 -4.62
N ILE A 7 2.65 17.96 -4.24
CA ILE A 7 2.66 18.56 -2.90
C ILE A 7 2.40 17.48 -1.86
N MET A 8 1.39 16.65 -2.03
CA MET A 8 1.08 15.58 -1.06
C MET A 8 2.26 14.62 -0.82
N ILE A 9 2.97 14.24 -1.88
CA ILE A 9 4.10 13.31 -1.77
C ILE A 9 5.30 13.94 -1.03
N ASN A 10 5.48 15.25 -1.15
CA ASN A 10 6.64 15.95 -0.59
C ASN A 10 6.33 16.73 0.70
N THR A 11 5.07 16.83 1.13
CA THR A 11 4.66 17.57 2.33
C THR A 11 5.41 17.09 3.56
N ASP A 12 5.55 15.77 3.73
CA ASP A 12 6.28 15.18 4.85
C ASP A 12 7.73 15.69 4.89
N LEU A 13 8.45 15.61 3.75
CA LEU A 13 9.85 16.05 3.66
C LEU A 13 10.00 17.55 3.94
N ILE A 14 9.08 18.37 3.41
CA ILE A 14 9.08 19.83 3.63
C ILE A 14 8.85 20.12 5.12
N MET A 15 7.87 19.48 5.75
CA MET A 15 7.54 19.71 7.15
C MET A 15 8.63 19.17 8.10
N ILE A 16 9.24 18.02 7.80
CA ILE A 16 10.39 17.52 8.54
C ILE A 16 11.54 18.51 8.43
N GLY A 17 11.87 19.02 7.22
CA GLY A 17 12.94 19.98 7.02
C GLY A 17 12.71 21.32 7.71
N TRP A 18 11.46 21.72 7.92
CA TRP A 18 11.10 22.92 8.67
C TRP A 18 11.11 22.73 10.18
N MET A 19 10.71 21.55 10.68
CA MET A 19 10.52 21.27 12.10
C MET A 19 11.68 20.53 12.77
N ARG A 20 12.55 19.88 11.97
CA ARG A 20 13.60 18.98 12.44
C ARG A 20 14.94 19.29 11.73
N SER A 21 15.85 18.33 11.69
CA SER A 21 17.17 18.49 11.07
C SER A 21 17.22 18.02 9.61
N ALA A 22 18.22 18.46 8.86
CA ALA A 22 18.49 18.01 7.51
C ALA A 22 18.80 16.48 7.46
N ASP A 23 19.43 15.93 8.48
CA ASP A 23 19.70 14.50 8.58
C ASP A 23 18.41 13.69 8.66
N GLU A 24 17.43 14.18 9.43
CA GLU A 24 16.11 13.54 9.52
C GLU A 24 15.36 13.54 8.18
N VAL A 25 15.50 14.59 7.36
CA VAL A 25 14.99 14.61 5.98
C VAL A 25 15.65 13.51 5.15
N GLY A 26 16.96 13.33 5.29
CA GLY A 26 17.70 12.25 4.63
C GLY A 26 17.21 10.86 5.04
N PHE A 27 17.04 10.62 6.34
CA PHE A 27 16.53 9.35 6.87
C PHE A 27 15.09 9.08 6.42
N TYR A 28 14.20 10.07 6.46
CA TYR A 28 12.83 9.92 5.99
C TYR A 28 12.78 9.65 4.48
N SER A 29 13.61 10.34 3.70
CA SER A 29 13.72 10.11 2.26
C SER A 29 14.17 8.67 1.94
N ALA A 30 15.13 8.13 2.70
CA ALA A 30 15.57 6.73 2.57
C ALA A 30 14.44 5.74 2.92
N ALA A 31 13.61 6.06 3.92
CA ALA A 31 12.43 5.25 4.26
C ALA A 31 11.34 5.30 3.18
N GLN A 32 11.08 6.47 2.61
CA GLN A 32 9.98 6.72 1.69
C GLN A 32 10.24 6.19 0.27
N LYS A 33 11.46 6.33 -0.26
CA LYS A 33 11.78 5.97 -1.65
C LYS A 33 11.44 4.53 -2.03
N PRO A 34 11.80 3.49 -1.25
CA PRO A 34 11.42 2.11 -1.58
C PRO A 34 9.91 1.90 -1.58
N VAL A 35 9.18 2.56 -0.67
CA VAL A 35 7.72 2.48 -0.58
C VAL A 35 7.06 3.11 -1.81
N GLN A 36 7.59 4.23 -2.31
CA GLN A 36 7.09 4.89 -3.53
C GLN A 36 7.22 4.01 -4.77
N ILE A 37 8.23 3.13 -4.84
CA ILE A 37 8.34 2.14 -5.92
C ILE A 37 7.11 1.23 -5.92
N PHE A 38 6.70 0.73 -4.76
CA PHE A 38 5.50 -0.10 -4.65
C PHE A 38 4.23 0.66 -5.03
N TYR A 39 4.10 1.95 -4.66
CA TYR A 39 2.97 2.78 -5.10
C TYR A 39 2.90 2.91 -6.61
N THR A 40 4.05 3.03 -7.27
CA THR A 40 4.12 3.09 -8.73
C THR A 40 3.64 1.77 -9.35
N ILE A 41 4.05 0.63 -8.81
CA ILE A 41 3.59 -0.69 -9.26
C ILE A 41 2.07 -0.82 -9.11
N ALA A 42 1.52 -0.41 -7.96
CA ALA A 42 0.08 -0.41 -7.73
C ALA A 42 -0.67 0.45 -8.74
N SER A 43 -0.12 1.64 -9.06
CA SER A 43 -0.71 2.57 -10.04
C SER A 43 -0.69 1.99 -11.45
N LEU A 44 0.41 1.38 -11.88
CA LEU A 44 0.51 0.72 -13.19
C LEU A 44 -0.50 -0.43 -13.32
N PHE A 45 -0.65 -1.23 -12.27
CA PHE A 45 -1.65 -2.30 -12.22
C PHE A 45 -3.07 -1.74 -12.35
N ALA A 46 -3.41 -0.67 -11.63
CA ALA A 46 -4.71 -0.03 -11.70
C ALA A 46 -5.02 0.58 -13.08
N VAL A 47 -4.02 1.20 -13.73
CA VAL A 47 -4.14 1.74 -15.10
C VAL A 47 -4.40 0.62 -16.11
N SER A 48 -3.75 -0.54 -15.97
CA SER A 48 -3.96 -1.68 -16.88
C SER A 48 -5.38 -2.25 -16.81
N ILE A 49 -6.05 -2.14 -15.67
CA ILE A 49 -7.42 -2.63 -15.46
C ILE A 49 -8.49 -1.58 -15.86
N PHE A 50 -8.13 -0.31 -15.91
CA PHE A 50 -9.05 0.79 -16.16
C PHE A 50 -9.91 0.61 -17.44
N PRO A 51 -9.35 0.19 -18.61
CA PRO A 51 -10.15 -0.04 -19.82
C PRO A 51 -11.21 -1.13 -19.63
N ALA A 52 -10.90 -2.20 -18.91
CA ALA A 52 -11.85 -3.27 -18.63
C ALA A 52 -13.00 -2.80 -17.71
N LEU A 53 -12.68 -1.95 -16.72
CA LEU A 53 -13.68 -1.33 -15.84
C LEU A 53 -14.63 -0.43 -16.65
N THR A 54 -14.09 0.46 -17.47
CA THR A 54 -14.93 1.40 -18.27
C THR A 54 -15.79 0.70 -19.30
N LYS A 55 -15.30 -0.35 -19.95
CA LYS A 55 -16.07 -1.15 -20.90
C LYS A 55 -17.28 -1.81 -20.23
N THR A 56 -17.06 -2.51 -19.12
CA THR A 56 -18.15 -3.21 -18.41
C THR A 56 -19.20 -2.29 -17.80
N LEU A 57 -18.82 -1.04 -17.48
CA LEU A 57 -19.80 -0.03 -17.03
C LEU A 57 -20.71 0.41 -18.16
N LYS A 58 -20.20 0.53 -19.40
CA LYS A 58 -21.00 0.88 -20.58
C LYS A 58 -21.95 -0.23 -20.99
N ASP A 59 -21.54 -1.48 -20.83
CA ASP A 59 -22.33 -2.66 -21.23
C ASP A 59 -23.50 -2.96 -20.28
N GLY A 60 -23.62 -2.29 -19.13
CA GLY A 60 -24.75 -2.36 -18.20
C GLY A 60 -24.99 -3.73 -17.54
N LEU A 61 -24.16 -4.73 -17.76
CA LEU A 61 -24.37 -6.15 -17.42
C LEU A 61 -23.94 -6.56 -15.99
N GLY A 62 -23.79 -5.62 -15.03
CA GLY A 62 -23.32 -5.95 -13.68
C GLY A 62 -21.86 -6.44 -13.60
N GLY A 63 -21.17 -6.50 -14.75
CA GLY A 63 -19.77 -6.97 -14.85
C GLY A 63 -18.77 -6.08 -14.12
N GLY A 64 -19.05 -4.79 -13.98
CA GLY A 64 -18.18 -3.84 -13.29
C GLY A 64 -17.91 -4.20 -11.83
N LYS A 65 -18.92 -4.72 -11.10
CA LYS A 65 -18.75 -5.21 -9.74
C LYS A 65 -17.75 -6.37 -9.66
N ARG A 66 -17.92 -7.38 -10.51
CA ARG A 66 -17.07 -8.58 -10.51
C ARG A 66 -15.62 -8.25 -10.88
N ILE A 67 -15.42 -7.34 -11.85
CA ILE A 67 -14.06 -6.88 -12.21
C ILE A 67 -13.44 -6.12 -11.06
N LEU A 68 -14.16 -5.21 -10.42
CA LEU A 68 -13.68 -4.45 -9.26
C LEU A 68 -13.28 -5.39 -8.12
N GLU A 69 -14.15 -6.32 -7.73
CA GLU A 69 -13.88 -7.31 -6.68
C GLU A 69 -12.64 -8.15 -7.00
N LYS A 70 -12.51 -8.61 -8.24
CA LYS A 70 -11.35 -9.38 -8.68
C LYS A 70 -10.07 -8.54 -8.65
N ALA A 71 -10.11 -7.33 -9.16
CA ALA A 71 -8.96 -6.43 -9.23
C ALA A 71 -8.46 -6.04 -7.83
N VAL A 72 -9.37 -5.63 -6.94
CA VAL A 72 -9.05 -5.31 -5.54
C VAL A 72 -8.48 -6.52 -4.82
N SER A 73 -9.04 -7.71 -5.04
CA SER A 73 -8.54 -8.95 -4.43
C SER A 73 -7.14 -9.32 -4.97
N MET A 74 -6.90 -9.13 -6.26
CA MET A 74 -5.57 -9.36 -6.87
C MET A 74 -4.52 -8.38 -6.36
N SER A 75 -4.89 -7.12 -6.15
CA SER A 75 -3.97 -6.14 -5.56
C SER A 75 -3.58 -6.52 -4.13
N LEU A 76 -4.52 -7.00 -3.32
CA LEU A 76 -4.27 -7.46 -1.95
C LEU A 76 -3.42 -8.74 -1.89
N LEU A 77 -3.53 -9.61 -2.91
CA LEU A 77 -2.68 -10.80 -3.02
C LEU A 77 -1.19 -10.44 -3.07
N ALA A 78 -0.84 -9.32 -3.70
CA ALA A 78 0.53 -8.79 -3.72
C ALA A 78 0.83 -7.90 -2.49
N ALA A 79 -0.13 -7.08 -2.06
CA ALA A 79 0.06 -6.11 -0.97
C ALA A 79 0.38 -6.79 0.37
N ILE A 80 -0.28 -7.92 0.67
CA ILE A 80 -0.11 -8.62 1.96
C ILE A 80 1.33 -9.10 2.16
N PRO A 81 1.95 -9.90 1.26
CA PRO A 81 3.32 -10.35 1.47
C PRO A 81 4.33 -9.21 1.40
N LEU A 82 4.13 -8.19 0.55
CA LEU A 82 5.00 -7.04 0.46
C LEU A 82 5.00 -6.22 1.75
N SER A 83 3.82 -5.92 2.31
CA SER A 83 3.70 -5.15 3.54
C SER A 83 4.30 -5.91 4.72
N LEU A 84 3.90 -7.16 4.95
CA LEU A 84 4.40 -7.98 6.06
C LEU A 84 5.91 -8.23 5.95
N GLY A 85 6.39 -8.58 4.75
CA GLY A 85 7.82 -8.76 4.50
C GLY A 85 8.62 -7.50 4.76
N GLY A 86 8.15 -6.35 4.27
CA GLY A 86 8.81 -5.05 4.49
C GLY A 86 8.82 -4.61 5.95
N ILE A 87 7.75 -4.87 6.70
CA ILE A 87 7.71 -4.58 8.14
C ILE A 87 8.73 -5.44 8.89
N ILE A 88 8.79 -6.74 8.61
CA ILE A 88 9.65 -7.67 9.34
C ILE A 88 11.13 -7.49 8.97
N LEU A 89 11.41 -7.33 7.68
CA LEU A 89 12.78 -7.26 7.15
C LEU A 89 13.28 -5.82 6.95
N GLY A 90 12.55 -4.82 7.46
CA GLY A 90 12.80 -3.40 7.18
C GLY A 90 14.21 -2.93 7.56
N ASP A 91 14.75 -3.40 8.68
CA ASP A 91 16.13 -3.12 9.10
C ASP A 91 17.16 -3.67 8.11
N GLN A 92 17.00 -4.92 7.67
CA GLN A 92 17.88 -5.55 6.70
C GLN A 92 17.76 -4.88 5.32
N ILE A 93 16.54 -4.48 4.91
CA ILE A 93 16.32 -3.77 3.63
C ILE A 93 16.99 -2.39 3.65
N ILE A 94 16.76 -1.60 4.70
CA ILE A 94 17.37 -0.26 4.81
C ILE A 94 18.90 -0.36 4.87
N ASN A 95 19.43 -1.28 5.66
CA ASN A 95 20.88 -1.46 5.75
C ASN A 95 21.52 -1.94 4.45
N LEU A 96 20.83 -2.81 3.69
CA LEU A 96 21.33 -3.30 2.40
C LEU A 96 21.32 -2.19 1.32
N VAL A 97 20.27 -1.37 1.27
CA VAL A 97 20.07 -0.39 0.19
C VAL A 97 20.82 0.91 0.45
N PHE A 98 20.83 1.38 1.71
CA PHE A 98 21.36 2.70 2.08
C PHE A 98 22.59 2.64 3.00
N GLY A 99 22.87 1.49 3.59
CA GLY A 99 23.95 1.32 4.57
C GLY A 99 23.49 1.53 6.02
N SER A 100 24.34 1.09 6.97
CA SER A 100 24.03 1.14 8.41
C SER A 100 23.86 2.55 8.96
N GLN A 101 24.44 3.56 8.32
CA GLN A 101 24.27 4.97 8.68
C GLN A 101 22.81 5.45 8.55
N TYR A 102 21.98 4.74 7.80
CA TYR A 102 20.55 5.03 7.65
C TYR A 102 19.65 4.19 8.56
N SER A 103 20.18 3.50 9.56
CA SER A 103 19.42 2.65 10.49
C SER A 103 18.25 3.40 11.18
N ALA A 104 18.37 4.71 11.42
CA ALA A 104 17.32 5.57 11.95
C ALA A 104 16.08 5.62 11.03
N ALA A 105 16.19 5.34 9.74
CA ALA A 105 15.10 5.28 8.78
C ALA A 105 14.20 4.03 8.96
N THR A 106 14.69 3.00 9.65
CA THR A 106 14.02 1.68 9.73
C THR A 106 12.60 1.77 10.27
N ALA A 107 12.40 2.43 11.41
CA ALA A 107 11.07 2.55 12.01
C ALA A 107 10.08 3.26 11.07
N SER A 108 10.52 4.35 10.43
CA SER A 108 9.70 5.08 9.45
C SER A 108 9.36 4.22 8.24
N PHE A 109 10.32 3.46 7.71
CA PHE A 109 10.09 2.52 6.61
C PHE A 109 9.06 1.45 6.99
N GLN A 110 9.21 0.82 8.16
CA GLN A 110 8.29 -0.21 8.65
C GLN A 110 6.86 0.33 8.81
N ILE A 111 6.70 1.54 9.36
CA ILE A 111 5.40 2.20 9.48
C ILE A 111 4.82 2.49 8.08
N LEU A 112 5.61 3.03 7.16
CA LEU A 112 5.16 3.32 5.79
C LEU A 112 4.78 2.05 5.02
N MET A 113 5.39 0.89 5.30
CA MET A 113 5.00 -0.37 4.66
C MET A 113 3.56 -0.80 4.98
N ILE A 114 2.96 -0.32 6.06
CA ILE A 114 1.53 -0.52 6.36
C ILE A 114 0.66 0.11 5.28
N THR A 115 1.08 1.25 4.71
CA THR A 115 0.32 1.94 3.66
C THR A 115 0.14 1.12 2.39
N ILE A 116 1.01 0.13 2.13
CA ILE A 116 0.89 -0.77 0.98
C ILE A 116 -0.46 -1.51 1.00
N LEU A 117 -0.90 -1.97 2.19
CA LEU A 117 -2.20 -2.64 2.36
C LEU A 117 -3.38 -1.73 2.05
N ILE A 118 -3.20 -0.41 2.19
CA ILE A 118 -4.23 0.59 1.97
C ILE A 118 -4.21 1.06 0.52
N ILE A 119 -3.05 1.40 -0.01
CA ILE A 119 -2.91 2.06 -1.32
C ILE A 119 -3.18 1.09 -2.47
N PHE A 120 -2.71 -0.17 -2.40
CA PHE A 120 -2.91 -1.14 -3.46
C PHE A 120 -4.39 -1.32 -3.85
N PRO A 121 -5.31 -1.62 -2.93
CA PRO A 121 -6.73 -1.69 -3.26
C PRO A 121 -7.32 -0.31 -3.60
N SER A 122 -6.84 0.75 -2.95
CA SER A 122 -7.42 2.09 -3.05
C SER A 122 -7.21 2.74 -4.41
N VAL A 123 -6.07 2.51 -5.05
CA VAL A 123 -5.82 3.05 -6.41
C VAL A 123 -6.84 2.47 -7.41
N ILE A 124 -7.22 1.20 -7.26
CA ILE A 124 -8.23 0.54 -8.09
C ILE A 124 -9.62 1.14 -7.82
N VAL A 125 -9.97 1.30 -6.54
CA VAL A 125 -11.25 1.92 -6.14
C VAL A 125 -11.34 3.36 -6.63
N SER A 126 -10.25 4.14 -6.53
CA SER A 126 -10.19 5.53 -7.01
C SER A 126 -10.36 5.62 -8.52
N ASN A 127 -9.70 4.73 -9.28
CA ASN A 127 -9.88 4.65 -10.73
C ASN A 127 -11.31 4.24 -11.10
N SER A 128 -11.92 3.34 -10.32
CA SER A 128 -13.32 2.96 -10.52
C SER A 128 -14.28 4.14 -10.28
N ILE A 129 -14.04 4.96 -9.26
CA ILE A 129 -14.79 6.20 -9.01
C ILE A 129 -14.67 7.16 -10.19
N LEU A 130 -13.49 7.30 -10.78
CA LEU A 130 -13.28 8.13 -11.98
C LEU A 130 -14.00 7.55 -13.20
N ALA A 131 -14.01 6.23 -13.37
CA ALA A 131 -14.76 5.54 -14.43
C ALA A 131 -16.27 5.75 -14.32
N HIS A 132 -16.81 5.97 -13.11
CA HIS A 132 -18.19 6.34 -12.85
C HIS A 132 -18.44 7.85 -12.93
N GLU A 133 -17.52 8.64 -13.47
CA GLU A 133 -17.62 10.10 -13.63
C GLU A 133 -17.83 10.88 -12.32
N LYS A 134 -17.42 10.32 -11.18
CA LYS A 134 -17.56 10.93 -9.85
C LYS A 134 -16.29 11.73 -9.45
N GLN A 135 -15.81 12.61 -10.33
CA GLN A 135 -14.57 13.40 -10.16
C GLN A 135 -14.60 14.26 -8.87
N LYS A 136 -15.77 14.81 -8.48
CA LYS A 136 -15.92 15.57 -7.23
C LYS A 136 -15.54 14.73 -5.98
N SER A 137 -15.87 13.43 -5.99
CA SER A 137 -15.51 12.54 -4.89
C SER A 137 -14.00 12.26 -4.84
N PHE A 138 -13.35 12.20 -6.02
CA PHE A 138 -11.90 12.06 -6.09
C PHE A 138 -11.17 13.32 -5.61
N ILE A 139 -11.70 14.52 -5.92
CA ILE A 139 -11.16 15.78 -5.38
C ILE A 139 -11.30 15.81 -3.86
N ALA A 140 -12.46 15.46 -3.31
CA ALA A 140 -12.67 15.41 -1.86
C ALA A 140 -11.71 14.40 -1.17
N PHE A 141 -11.51 13.23 -1.76
CA PHE A 141 -10.50 12.25 -1.32
C PHE A 141 -9.09 12.85 -1.25
N SER A 142 -8.69 13.54 -2.32
CA SER A 142 -7.37 14.18 -2.38
C SER A 142 -7.22 15.32 -1.37
N MET A 143 -8.28 16.11 -1.14
CA MET A 143 -8.29 17.15 -0.12
C MET A 143 -8.18 16.59 1.31
N ILE A 144 -8.93 15.52 1.62
CA ILE A 144 -8.82 14.83 2.91
C ILE A 144 -7.38 14.34 3.11
N GLY A 145 -6.78 13.77 2.07
CA GLY A 145 -5.39 13.34 2.09
C GLY A 145 -4.41 14.48 2.35
N ALA A 146 -4.50 15.58 1.60
CA ALA A 146 -3.57 16.70 1.71
C ALA A 146 -3.71 17.45 3.05
N ILE A 147 -4.93 17.83 3.41
CA ILE A 147 -5.19 18.61 4.64
C ILE A 147 -4.92 17.74 5.88
N GLY A 148 -5.39 16.49 5.86
CA GLY A 148 -5.15 15.55 6.95
C GLY A 148 -3.67 15.31 7.20
N ASN A 149 -2.88 15.10 6.12
CA ASN A 149 -1.44 14.92 6.23
C ASN A 149 -0.75 16.14 6.87
N ILE A 150 -1.10 17.35 6.44
CA ILE A 150 -0.55 18.59 7.05
C ILE A 150 -0.89 18.67 8.54
N ILE A 151 -2.15 18.44 8.90
CA ILE A 151 -2.61 18.52 10.30
C ILE A 151 -1.88 17.48 11.17
N PHE A 152 -1.88 16.21 10.76
CA PHE A 152 -1.25 15.16 11.55
C PHE A 152 0.28 15.28 11.57
N ASN A 153 0.92 15.76 10.51
CA ASN A 153 2.35 16.07 10.51
C ASN A 153 2.67 17.17 11.54
N PHE A 154 1.87 18.23 11.57
CA PHE A 154 2.05 19.33 12.54
C PHE A 154 1.94 18.83 13.99
N LEU A 155 1.08 17.85 14.25
CA LEU A 155 0.88 17.28 15.58
C LEU A 155 1.95 16.22 15.95
N LEU A 156 2.33 15.37 14.98
CA LEU A 156 3.12 14.17 15.28
C LEU A 156 4.63 14.35 15.06
N ILE A 157 5.05 15.18 14.10
CA ILE A 157 6.48 15.41 13.85
C ILE A 157 7.20 16.01 15.06
N PRO A 158 6.68 17.03 15.78
CA PRO A 158 7.36 17.58 16.94
C PRO A 158 7.62 16.54 18.04
N ALA A 159 6.68 15.61 18.26
CA ALA A 159 6.75 14.62 19.33
C ALA A 159 7.55 13.36 18.92
N PHE A 160 7.42 12.90 17.67
CA PHE A 160 7.91 11.60 17.23
C PHE A 160 8.89 11.67 16.04
N GLY A 161 9.29 12.87 15.60
CA GLY A 161 10.21 13.06 14.46
C GLY A 161 9.71 12.39 13.18
N ILE A 162 10.60 11.73 12.47
CA ILE A 162 10.28 11.05 11.20
C ILE A 162 9.29 9.88 11.34
N ALA A 163 9.28 9.20 12.49
CA ALA A 163 8.26 8.19 12.78
C ALA A 163 6.87 8.81 12.90
N GLY A 164 6.78 10.04 13.45
CA GLY A 164 5.56 10.82 13.48
C GLY A 164 5.02 11.17 12.10
N ALA A 165 5.90 11.57 11.17
CA ALA A 165 5.54 11.80 9.78
C ALA A 165 5.00 10.52 9.10
N SER A 166 5.65 9.38 9.33
CA SER A 166 5.19 8.09 8.82
C SER A 166 3.82 7.70 9.38
N ALA A 167 3.59 7.89 10.67
CA ALA A 167 2.31 7.64 11.33
C ALA A 167 1.22 8.58 10.78
N SER A 168 1.54 9.86 10.58
CA SER A 168 0.66 10.85 9.93
C SER A 168 0.19 10.36 8.56
N THR A 169 1.13 9.89 7.75
CA THR A 169 0.82 9.35 6.41
C THR A 169 -0.10 8.14 6.51
N VAL A 170 0.14 7.18 7.42
CA VAL A 170 -0.75 6.00 7.62
C VAL A 170 -2.15 6.43 8.04
N ILE A 171 -2.27 7.30 9.06
CA ILE A 171 -3.56 7.77 9.57
C ILE A 171 -4.35 8.47 8.45
N THR A 172 -3.69 9.37 7.74
CA THR A 172 -4.31 10.14 6.66
C THR A 172 -4.75 9.23 5.52
N GLN A 173 -3.94 8.27 5.15
CA GLN A 173 -4.30 7.26 4.13
C GLN A 173 -5.51 6.43 4.56
N ILE A 174 -5.60 6.03 5.83
CA ILE A 174 -6.79 5.32 6.34
C ILE A 174 -8.04 6.20 6.19
N LEU A 175 -7.99 7.46 6.62
CA LEU A 175 -9.14 8.36 6.56
C LEU A 175 -9.58 8.66 5.13
N ALA A 176 -8.65 9.03 4.26
CA ALA A 176 -8.95 9.34 2.87
C ALA A 176 -9.50 8.10 2.13
N ASN A 177 -8.87 6.95 2.33
CA ASN A 177 -9.29 5.72 1.66
C ASN A 177 -10.59 5.15 2.21
N TYR A 178 -10.88 5.33 3.50
CA TYR A 178 -12.19 5.03 4.05
C TYR A 178 -13.30 5.86 3.38
N PHE A 179 -13.06 7.15 3.14
CA PHE A 179 -13.99 8.01 2.43
C PHE A 179 -14.25 7.52 1.00
N ILE A 180 -13.20 7.29 0.21
CA ILE A 180 -13.36 6.87 -1.19
C ILE A 180 -14.00 5.48 -1.30
N TRP A 181 -13.66 4.58 -0.35
CA TRP A 181 -14.26 3.26 -0.26
C TRP A 181 -15.76 3.31 0.02
N LYS A 182 -16.17 4.09 1.03
CA LYS A 182 -17.60 4.32 1.31
C LYS A 182 -18.33 4.90 0.10
N LYS A 183 -17.70 5.86 -0.58
CA LYS A 183 -18.27 6.45 -1.78
C LYS A 183 -18.44 5.43 -2.89
N MET A 184 -17.46 4.57 -3.11
CA MET A 184 -17.59 3.48 -4.09
C MET A 184 -18.69 2.49 -3.72
N GLN A 185 -18.82 2.12 -2.45
CA GLN A 185 -19.91 1.28 -1.97
C GLN A 185 -21.31 1.85 -2.26
N SER A 186 -21.46 3.18 -2.25
CA SER A 186 -22.73 3.82 -2.59
C SER A 186 -23.02 3.88 -4.10
N VAL A 187 -21.99 3.75 -4.94
CA VAL A 187 -22.12 3.80 -6.40
C VAL A 187 -22.25 2.39 -6.99
N ASN A 188 -21.38 1.49 -6.55
CA ASN A 188 -21.36 0.10 -6.99
C ASN A 188 -20.96 -0.79 -5.79
N PRO A 189 -21.93 -1.36 -5.06
CA PRO A 189 -21.65 -2.22 -3.91
C PRO A 189 -20.81 -3.44 -4.28
N PHE A 190 -19.67 -3.63 -3.61
CA PHE A 190 -18.76 -4.74 -3.84
C PHE A 190 -18.30 -5.36 -2.52
N SER A 191 -17.88 -6.61 -2.54
CA SER A 191 -17.39 -7.34 -1.37
C SER A 191 -16.08 -8.03 -1.66
N VAL A 192 -15.08 -7.76 -0.84
CA VAL A 192 -13.73 -8.33 -0.97
C VAL A 192 -13.45 -9.38 0.09
N LEU A 193 -14.12 -9.28 1.25
CA LEU A 193 -13.91 -10.13 2.42
C LEU A 193 -13.87 -11.65 2.16
N PRO A 194 -14.78 -12.23 1.33
CA PRO A 194 -14.74 -13.68 1.07
C PRO A 194 -13.44 -14.13 0.40
N ASN A 195 -12.84 -13.26 -0.41
CA ASN A 195 -11.68 -13.60 -1.24
C ASN A 195 -10.35 -13.44 -0.49
N ILE A 196 -10.28 -12.62 0.57
CA ILE A 196 -9.02 -12.28 1.24
C ILE A 196 -8.71 -13.14 2.47
N LYS A 197 -9.69 -13.86 3.04
CA LYS A 197 -9.47 -14.69 4.25
C LYS A 197 -8.30 -15.66 4.11
N LYS A 198 -8.21 -16.35 2.98
CA LYS A 198 -7.12 -17.30 2.69
C LYS A 198 -5.78 -16.58 2.51
N MET A 199 -5.78 -15.39 1.92
CA MET A 199 -4.58 -14.57 1.72
C MET A 199 -4.04 -14.06 3.07
N ILE A 200 -4.94 -13.62 3.97
CA ILE A 200 -4.56 -13.19 5.33
C ILE A 200 -3.94 -14.37 6.10
N PHE A 201 -4.59 -15.55 6.07
CA PHE A 201 -4.07 -16.73 6.73
C PHE A 201 -2.68 -17.14 6.19
N ALA A 202 -2.52 -17.18 4.87
CA ALA A 202 -1.22 -17.45 4.25
C ALA A 202 -0.18 -16.38 4.61
N GLY A 203 -0.59 -15.09 4.67
CA GLY A 203 0.26 -13.97 5.08
C GLY A 203 0.75 -14.08 6.52
N ILE A 204 -0.12 -14.48 7.45
CA ILE A 204 0.26 -14.68 8.85
C ILE A 204 1.30 -15.81 8.97
N ILE A 205 1.07 -16.94 8.31
CA ILE A 205 2.03 -18.06 8.34
C ILE A 205 3.37 -17.62 7.70
N MET A 206 3.32 -16.95 6.56
CA MET A 206 4.52 -16.39 5.93
C MET A 206 5.26 -15.45 6.89
N ALA A 207 4.55 -14.55 7.58
CA ALA A 207 5.17 -13.62 8.53
C ALA A 207 5.89 -14.34 9.67
N ILE A 208 5.29 -15.40 10.22
CA ILE A 208 5.90 -16.24 11.27
C ILE A 208 7.19 -16.88 10.73
N PHE A 209 7.15 -17.48 9.54
CA PHE A 209 8.36 -18.06 8.91
C PHE A 209 9.42 -17.01 8.61
N THR A 210 9.03 -15.84 8.11
CA THR A 210 9.96 -14.71 7.87
C THR A 210 10.67 -14.29 9.16
N LEU A 211 9.94 -14.21 10.28
CA LEU A 211 10.51 -13.91 11.59
C LEU A 211 11.48 -15.00 12.07
N ILE A 212 11.12 -16.27 11.93
CA ILE A 212 11.98 -17.39 12.30
C ILE A 212 13.27 -17.37 11.49
N LEU A 213 13.17 -17.22 10.16
CA LEU A 213 14.33 -17.15 9.27
C LEU A 213 15.23 -15.95 9.60
N LYS A 214 14.63 -14.79 9.91
CA LYS A 214 15.36 -13.61 10.36
C LYS A 214 16.12 -13.88 11.66
N PHE A 215 15.48 -14.53 12.64
CA PHE A 215 16.07 -14.86 13.94
C PHE A 215 17.26 -15.84 13.82
N ILE A 216 17.19 -16.80 12.90
CA ILE A 216 18.27 -17.77 12.60
C ILE A 216 19.43 -17.10 11.84
N GLY A 217 19.28 -15.82 11.43
CA GLY A 217 20.33 -15.10 10.70
C GLY A 217 20.37 -15.40 9.20
N THR A 218 19.28 -15.89 8.61
CA THR A 218 19.23 -16.17 7.15
C THR A 218 19.48 -14.89 6.35
N PRO A 219 20.31 -14.92 5.29
CA PRO A 219 20.53 -13.78 4.40
C PRO A 219 19.22 -13.22 3.84
N LEU A 220 19.12 -11.89 3.74
CA LEU A 220 17.89 -11.17 3.35
C LEU A 220 17.23 -11.73 2.09
N LEU A 221 18.00 -11.91 1.01
CA LEU A 221 17.46 -12.38 -0.27
C LEU A 221 16.88 -13.79 -0.15
N ILE A 222 17.57 -14.70 0.55
CA ILE A 222 17.08 -16.07 0.78
C ILE A 222 15.79 -16.02 1.58
N ASN A 223 15.74 -15.20 2.65
CA ASN A 223 14.53 -15.04 3.46
C ASN A 223 13.36 -14.54 2.61
N ILE A 224 13.56 -13.53 1.77
CA ILE A 224 12.51 -13.01 0.88
C ILE A 224 11.98 -14.11 -0.06
N PHE A 225 12.87 -14.84 -0.76
CA PHE A 225 12.43 -15.86 -1.72
C PHE A 225 11.74 -17.04 -1.03
N VAL A 226 12.26 -17.53 0.08
CA VAL A 226 11.66 -18.64 0.85
C VAL A 226 10.29 -18.22 1.39
N SER A 227 10.19 -17.05 2.00
CA SER A 227 8.94 -16.54 2.56
C SER A 227 7.87 -16.31 1.48
N ALA A 228 8.24 -15.72 0.35
CA ALA A 228 7.34 -15.59 -0.79
C ALA A 228 6.91 -16.96 -1.34
N GLY A 229 7.83 -17.91 -1.43
CA GLY A 229 7.54 -19.29 -1.83
C GLY A 229 6.51 -19.97 -0.91
N ILE A 230 6.67 -19.83 0.40
CA ILE A 230 5.72 -20.34 1.40
C ILE A 230 4.33 -19.71 1.20
N TYR A 231 4.25 -18.39 1.02
CA TYR A 231 2.99 -17.69 0.79
C TYR A 231 2.25 -18.24 -0.43
N PHE A 232 2.91 -18.34 -1.57
CA PHE A 232 2.29 -18.82 -2.81
C PHE A 232 1.98 -20.32 -2.77
N LEU A 233 2.80 -21.14 -2.11
CA LEU A 233 2.52 -22.56 -1.88
C LEU A 233 1.25 -22.74 -1.03
N LEU A 234 1.10 -21.99 0.05
CA LEU A 234 -0.09 -22.05 0.90
C LEU A 234 -1.35 -21.67 0.12
N LEU A 235 -1.31 -20.62 -0.71
CA LEU A 235 -2.43 -20.23 -1.56
C LEU A 235 -2.78 -21.34 -2.59
N LYS A 236 -1.78 -22.01 -3.13
CA LYS A 236 -1.98 -23.16 -4.04
C LYS A 236 -2.67 -24.31 -3.31
N PHE A 237 -2.21 -24.68 -2.11
CA PHE A 237 -2.82 -25.75 -1.30
C PHE A 237 -4.26 -25.42 -0.88
N GLN A 238 -4.54 -24.16 -0.55
CA GLN A 238 -5.88 -23.67 -0.22
C GLN A 238 -6.81 -23.58 -1.45
N LYS A 239 -6.34 -23.94 -2.64
CA LYS A 239 -7.05 -23.82 -3.92
C LYS A 239 -7.66 -22.43 -4.09
N GLU A 240 -6.84 -21.38 -3.87
CA GLU A 240 -7.29 -20.02 -4.03
C GLU A 240 -7.58 -19.74 -5.51
N LYS A 241 -8.85 -19.47 -5.81
CA LYS A 241 -9.33 -19.33 -7.21
C LYS A 241 -8.64 -18.18 -7.95
N LEU A 242 -8.35 -17.07 -7.24
CA LEU A 242 -7.67 -15.91 -7.83
C LEU A 242 -6.23 -16.25 -8.21
N PHE A 243 -5.51 -16.95 -7.33
CA PHE A 243 -4.14 -17.40 -7.60
C PHE A 243 -4.09 -18.40 -8.74
N LEU A 244 -5.05 -19.34 -8.80
CA LEU A 244 -5.12 -20.32 -9.88
C LEU A 244 -5.48 -19.69 -11.23
N SER A 245 -6.25 -18.59 -11.23
CA SER A 245 -6.60 -17.88 -12.47
C SER A 245 -5.41 -17.14 -13.12
N LEU A 246 -4.32 -16.88 -12.38
CA LEU A 246 -3.08 -16.33 -12.93
C LEU A 246 -2.28 -17.34 -13.77
N ARG A 247 -2.55 -18.66 -13.64
CA ARG A 247 -1.92 -19.70 -14.44
C ARG A 247 -2.48 -19.86 -15.84
N GLY A 248 -3.61 -19.24 -16.13
CA GLY A 248 -4.27 -19.30 -17.45
C GLY A 248 -4.03 -18.03 -18.30
N LEU A 249 -3.12 -17.15 -17.87
CA LEU A 249 -2.60 -15.99 -18.60
C LEU A 249 -1.17 -16.29 -19.07
#